data_ab1ea248f020bc570ffad49ded99df2f
#
_entry.id   ab1ea248f020bc570ffad49ded99df2f
#
_cell.length_a   1.000
_cell.length_b   1.000
_cell.length_c   1.000
_cell.angle_alpha   90.00
_cell.angle_beta   90.00
_cell.angle_gamma   90.00
#
_symmetry.space_group_name_H-M   'P 1'
#
loop_
_entity.id
_entity.type
_entity.pdbx_description
1 polymer ?
#
loop_
_entity_poly.entity_id
_entity_poly.type
_entity_poly.pdbx_seq_one_letter_code
_entity_poly.pdbx_strand_id
1 'polypeptide(L)'
;MQSRRHAPESGDHGIDLAPMLDFCINLLIFFIITTSFIKEAGVTVFKPGATTAQHEDSGNLLIAIRENGDIWMDRQHVDLRDIRSRMERLHIERPDDTVVIIADKASKAGVVAKVMDEVRLAGVKYQSIAADPNAAGAG
;
A
#
# COMPACT_ATOMS: atom_id res chain seq x y z
N MET A 1 43.71 71.95 22.51
CA MET A 1 43.96 70.49 22.45
C MET A 1 42.70 69.76 22.99
N GLN A 2 41.86 69.32 22.08
CA GLN A 2 40.65 68.56 22.46
C GLN A 2 40.94 67.06 22.25
N SER A 3 41.06 66.38 23.38
CA SER A 3 41.21 64.94 23.42
C SER A 3 39.86 64.29 23.08
N ARG A 4 39.74 63.68 21.89
CA ARG A 4 38.60 62.82 21.52
C ARG A 4 38.74 61.51 22.29
N ARG A 5 37.90 61.38 23.28
CA ARG A 5 37.73 60.08 23.93
C ARG A 5 37.01 59.17 22.93
N HIS A 6 37.73 58.15 22.48
CA HIS A 6 37.13 57.01 21.83
C HIS A 6 36.31 56.27 22.92
N ALA A 7 35.01 56.26 22.75
CA ALA A 7 34.16 55.34 23.48
C ALA A 7 34.43 53.92 22.99
N PRO A 8 34.63 52.95 23.84
CA PRO A 8 34.71 51.57 23.40
C PRO A 8 33.32 51.18 22.86
N GLU A 9 33.25 50.82 21.58
CA GLU A 9 32.11 50.08 21.04
C GLU A 9 32.01 48.80 21.84
N SER A 10 31.03 48.75 22.70
CA SER A 10 30.59 47.51 23.32
C SER A 10 30.01 46.68 22.19
N GLY A 11 30.88 45.88 21.57
CA GLY A 11 30.44 44.85 20.63
C GLY A 11 29.49 43.94 21.42
N ASP A 12 28.23 44.11 21.17
CA ASP A 12 27.21 43.15 21.61
C ASP A 12 27.54 41.82 20.89
N HIS A 13 28.26 40.98 21.59
CA HIS A 13 28.53 39.59 21.15
C HIS A 13 27.27 38.80 21.33
N GLY A 14 26.19 39.26 20.73
CA GLY A 14 25.00 38.45 20.57
C GLY A 14 25.37 37.18 19.79
N ILE A 15 24.96 36.06 20.29
CA ILE A 15 25.13 34.78 19.59
C ILE A 15 24.37 34.90 18.26
N ASP A 16 25.10 34.79 17.14
CA ASP A 16 24.51 34.81 15.82
C ASP A 16 23.80 33.46 15.61
N LEU A 17 22.47 33.49 15.57
CA LEU A 17 21.64 32.32 15.38
C LEU A 17 21.42 31.96 13.91
N ALA A 18 21.87 32.82 12.98
CA ALA A 18 21.65 32.60 11.57
C ALA A 18 22.28 31.29 11.05
N PRO A 19 23.51 30.89 11.43
CA PRO A 19 24.08 29.63 11.01
C PRO A 19 23.33 28.41 11.57
N MET A 20 22.77 28.52 12.79
CA MET A 20 21.97 27.44 13.38
C MET A 20 20.64 27.28 12.63
N LEU A 21 20.02 28.37 12.23
CA LEU A 21 18.79 28.38 11.47
C LEU A 21 18.98 27.77 10.09
N ASP A 22 20.08 28.10 9.42
CA ASP A 22 20.47 27.51 8.13
C ASP A 22 20.64 25.99 8.25
N PHE A 23 21.35 25.55 9.28
CA PHE A 23 21.51 24.11 9.52
C PHE A 23 20.17 23.40 9.74
N CYS A 24 19.28 23.98 10.55
CA CYS A 24 17.95 23.42 10.79
C CYS A 24 17.10 23.35 9.51
N ILE A 25 17.14 24.39 8.69
CA ILE A 25 16.39 24.41 7.41
C ILE A 25 16.97 23.38 6.46
N ASN A 26 18.27 23.26 6.37
CA ASN A 26 18.93 22.29 5.51
C ASN A 26 18.60 20.85 5.92
N LEU A 27 18.58 20.58 7.24
CA LEU A 27 18.17 19.29 7.78
C LEU A 27 16.69 19.01 7.48
N LEU A 28 15.82 20.02 7.60
CA LEU A 28 14.39 19.90 7.29
C LEU A 28 14.17 19.53 5.81
N ILE A 29 14.84 20.23 4.91
CA ILE A 29 14.77 19.97 3.47
C ILE A 29 15.26 18.54 3.16
N PHE A 30 16.35 18.12 3.79
CA PHE A 30 16.86 16.75 3.67
C PHE A 30 15.83 15.72 4.10
N PHE A 31 15.15 15.93 5.23
CA PHE A 31 14.07 15.03 5.68
C PHE A 31 12.89 15.01 4.71
N ILE A 32 12.47 16.18 4.20
CA ILE A 32 11.36 16.22 3.23
C ILE A 32 11.71 15.45 1.96
N ILE A 33 12.92 15.64 1.43
CA ILE A 33 13.36 14.95 0.23
C ILE A 33 13.46 13.44 0.48
N THR A 34 14.09 13.01 1.57
CA THR A 34 14.23 11.58 1.90
C THR A 34 12.90 10.90 2.15
N THR A 35 11.95 11.57 2.80
CA THR A 35 10.59 11.05 3.03
C THR A 35 9.80 10.91 1.72
N SER A 36 10.02 11.81 0.77
CA SER A 36 9.36 11.73 -0.55
C SER A 36 9.89 10.57 -1.41
N PHE A 37 11.07 10.05 -1.14
CA PHE A 37 11.64 8.90 -1.84
C PHE A 37 11.20 7.54 -1.27
N ILE A 38 10.57 7.51 -0.11
CA ILE A 38 9.83 6.32 0.31
C ILE A 38 8.51 6.32 -0.48
N LYS A 39 8.62 6.12 -1.79
CA LYS A 39 7.58 5.42 -2.52
C LYS A 39 7.57 4.03 -1.91
N GLU A 40 6.76 3.83 -0.91
CA GLU A 40 6.26 2.51 -0.64
C GLU A 40 5.84 1.96 -1.99
N ALA A 41 6.53 0.94 -2.46
CA ALA A 41 6.13 0.18 -3.63
C ALA A 41 4.67 -0.18 -3.33
N GLY A 42 3.78 0.55 -4.01
CA GLY A 42 2.40 0.70 -3.60
C GLY A 42 1.68 -0.62 -3.45
N VAL A 43 1.66 -1.10 -2.24
CA VAL A 43 0.53 -1.87 -1.78
C VAL A 43 -0.55 -0.82 -1.61
N THR A 44 -1.38 -0.67 -2.61
CA THR A 44 -2.62 0.06 -2.47
C THR A 44 -3.43 -0.73 -1.46
N VAL A 45 -3.23 -0.39 -0.18
CA VAL A 45 -4.09 -0.89 0.87
C VAL A 45 -5.44 -0.24 0.59
N PHE A 46 -6.31 -0.97 -0.06
CA PHE A 46 -7.71 -0.66 -0.05
C PHE A 46 -8.18 -0.77 1.40
N LYS A 47 -8.25 0.37 2.04
CA LYS A 47 -8.87 0.53 3.34
C LYS A 47 -10.37 0.30 3.13
N PRO A 48 -10.97 -0.80 3.57
CA PRO A 48 -12.42 -0.95 3.55
C PRO A 48 -12.95 -0.13 4.72
N GLY A 49 -13.35 1.07 4.46
CA GLY A 49 -13.95 1.87 5.51
C GLY A 49 -13.91 3.36 5.23
N ALA A 50 -14.82 3.84 4.47
CA ALA A 50 -15.32 5.19 4.34
C ALA A 50 -15.28 5.70 2.89
N THR A 51 -16.13 5.16 2.12
CA THR A 51 -17.01 5.84 1.17
C THR A 51 -17.92 4.82 0.52
N THR A 52 -18.81 4.30 1.34
CA THR A 52 -19.99 3.59 0.90
C THR A 52 -20.93 4.65 0.34
N ALA A 53 -20.71 5.09 -0.86
CA ALA A 53 -21.75 5.70 -1.70
C ALA A 53 -21.08 6.11 -3.02
N GLN A 54 -21.20 5.26 -4.03
CA GLN A 54 -21.03 5.53 -5.45
C GLN A 54 -19.99 4.67 -6.22
N HIS A 55 -19.68 3.46 -5.75
CA HIS A 55 -19.14 2.42 -6.62
C HIS A 55 -19.94 1.12 -6.39
N GLU A 56 -21.25 1.24 -6.46
CA GLU A 56 -22.14 0.11 -6.64
C GLU A 56 -22.09 -0.27 -8.11
N ASP A 57 -21.12 -0.90 -8.66
CA ASP A 57 -21.30 -1.72 -9.86
C ASP A 57 -20.01 -2.31 -10.45
N SER A 58 -18.87 -2.04 -9.86
CA SER A 58 -17.69 -2.85 -10.19
C SER A 58 -17.47 -3.84 -9.05
N GLY A 59 -18.15 -4.97 -9.12
CA GLY A 59 -17.99 -6.04 -8.17
C GLY A 59 -16.55 -6.54 -8.19
N ASN A 60 -15.83 -6.35 -7.09
CA ASN A 60 -14.52 -6.98 -6.93
C ASN A 60 -14.74 -8.42 -6.50
N LEU A 61 -14.29 -9.37 -7.27
CA LEU A 61 -14.31 -10.76 -6.90
C LEU A 61 -13.09 -11.06 -6.02
N LEU A 62 -13.35 -11.43 -4.77
CA LEU A 62 -12.30 -11.68 -3.79
C LEU A 62 -11.97 -13.18 -3.72
N ILE A 63 -10.69 -13.50 -3.89
CA ILE A 63 -10.15 -14.84 -3.65
C ILE A 63 -9.17 -14.74 -2.48
N ALA A 64 -9.49 -15.40 -1.36
CA ALA A 64 -8.62 -15.45 -0.20
C ALA A 64 -7.86 -16.77 -0.12
N ILE A 65 -6.56 -16.72 0.10
CA ILE A 65 -5.69 -17.89 0.27
C ILE A 65 -5.15 -17.86 1.70
N ARG A 66 -5.49 -18.87 2.49
CA ARG A 66 -5.03 -19.00 3.87
C ARG A 66 -3.63 -19.62 3.96
N GLU A 67 -3.00 -19.51 5.13
CA GLU A 67 -1.66 -20.06 5.38
C GLU A 67 -1.57 -21.57 5.14
N ASN A 68 -2.66 -22.33 5.44
CA ASN A 68 -2.76 -23.77 5.22
C ASN A 68 -2.91 -24.16 3.73
N GLY A 69 -3.09 -23.15 2.83
CA GLY A 69 -3.30 -23.35 1.41
C GLY A 69 -4.77 -23.47 1.00
N ASP A 70 -5.71 -23.31 1.92
CA ASP A 70 -7.13 -23.29 1.61
C ASP A 70 -7.51 -22.03 0.83
N ILE A 71 -8.33 -22.23 -0.19
CA ILE A 71 -8.75 -21.16 -1.10
C ILE A 71 -10.23 -20.89 -0.85
N TRP A 72 -10.53 -19.64 -0.63
CA TRP A 72 -11.89 -19.15 -0.39
C TRP A 72 -12.29 -18.16 -1.47
N MET A 73 -13.43 -18.37 -2.10
CA MET A 73 -14.03 -17.50 -3.09
C MET A 73 -15.47 -17.23 -2.67
N ASP A 74 -15.86 -15.97 -2.58
CA ASP A 74 -17.20 -15.56 -2.17
C ASP A 74 -17.69 -16.26 -0.89
N ARG A 75 -16.81 -16.30 0.14
CA ARG A 75 -17.06 -16.97 1.44
C ARG A 75 -17.26 -18.49 1.37
N GLN A 76 -16.99 -19.13 0.25
CA GLN A 76 -17.05 -20.56 0.08
C GLN A 76 -15.65 -21.13 -0.10
N HIS A 77 -15.39 -22.27 0.53
CA HIS A 77 -14.18 -23.05 0.29
C HIS A 77 -14.21 -23.62 -1.13
N VAL A 78 -13.15 -23.44 -1.88
CA VAL A 78 -13.05 -23.87 -3.29
C VAL A 78 -11.77 -24.66 -3.50
N ASP A 79 -11.88 -25.79 -4.19
CA ASP A 79 -10.69 -26.52 -4.62
C ASP A 79 -9.98 -25.79 -5.75
N LEU A 80 -8.66 -25.90 -5.83
CA LEU A 80 -7.85 -25.30 -6.90
C LEU A 80 -8.37 -25.66 -8.31
N ARG A 81 -8.87 -26.89 -8.47
CA ARG A 81 -9.38 -27.40 -9.76
C ARG A 81 -10.69 -26.73 -10.18
N ASP A 82 -11.47 -26.29 -9.23
CA ASP A 82 -12.79 -25.68 -9.46
C ASP A 82 -12.71 -24.16 -9.71
N ILE A 83 -11.57 -23.54 -9.40
CA ILE A 83 -11.39 -22.10 -9.56
C ILE A 83 -11.66 -21.67 -10.99
N ARG A 84 -11.06 -22.36 -11.95
CA ARG A 84 -11.20 -22.00 -13.36
C ARG A 84 -12.65 -22.03 -13.82
N SER A 85 -13.37 -23.12 -13.57
CA SER A 85 -14.76 -23.26 -14.01
C SER A 85 -15.72 -22.27 -13.31
N ARG A 86 -15.49 -21.98 -12.03
CA ARG A 86 -16.26 -20.98 -11.30
C ARG A 86 -15.94 -19.56 -11.81
N MET A 87 -14.68 -19.29 -12.07
CA MET A 87 -14.22 -17.99 -12.59
C MET A 87 -14.74 -17.72 -13.99
N GLU A 88 -14.70 -18.72 -14.89
CA GLU A 88 -15.29 -18.61 -16.23
C GLU A 88 -16.78 -18.24 -16.16
N ARG A 89 -17.53 -18.87 -15.28
CA ARG A 89 -18.95 -18.58 -15.07
C ARG A 89 -19.17 -17.15 -14.57
N LEU A 90 -18.42 -16.73 -13.55
CA LEU A 90 -18.53 -15.40 -12.99
C LEU A 90 -18.10 -14.31 -13.97
N HIS A 91 -17.08 -14.58 -14.78
CA HIS A 91 -16.61 -13.65 -15.80
C HIS A 91 -17.62 -13.47 -16.94
N ILE A 92 -18.41 -14.50 -17.27
CA ILE A 92 -19.52 -14.38 -18.22
C ILE A 92 -20.66 -13.52 -17.65
N GLU A 93 -20.95 -13.67 -16.36
CA GLU A 93 -21.99 -12.88 -15.69
C GLU A 93 -21.56 -11.43 -15.46
N ARG A 94 -20.25 -11.21 -15.19
CA ARG A 94 -19.68 -9.91 -14.84
C ARG A 94 -18.33 -9.70 -15.50
N PRO A 95 -18.31 -9.32 -16.79
CA PRO A 95 -17.07 -9.25 -17.57
C PRO A 95 -16.12 -8.12 -17.13
N ASP A 96 -16.64 -7.12 -16.44
CA ASP A 96 -15.88 -5.94 -16.02
C ASP A 96 -15.34 -6.04 -14.57
N ASP A 97 -15.64 -7.14 -13.86
CA ASP A 97 -15.19 -7.33 -12.50
C ASP A 97 -13.67 -7.54 -12.43
N THR A 98 -13.07 -6.89 -11.45
CA THR A 98 -11.65 -7.07 -11.14
C THR A 98 -11.49 -8.17 -10.10
N VAL A 99 -10.58 -9.10 -10.35
CA VAL A 99 -10.26 -10.17 -9.39
C VAL A 99 -9.15 -9.70 -8.46
N VAL A 100 -9.43 -9.73 -7.16
CA VAL A 100 -8.47 -9.40 -6.10
C VAL A 100 -8.11 -10.68 -5.35
N ILE A 101 -6.87 -11.09 -5.43
CA ILE A 101 -6.34 -12.26 -4.72
C ILE A 101 -5.68 -11.78 -3.44
N ILE A 102 -6.25 -12.16 -2.30
CA ILE A 102 -5.72 -11.85 -0.98
C ILE A 102 -4.98 -13.09 -0.49
N ALA A 103 -3.67 -13.01 -0.38
CA ALA A 103 -2.86 -14.11 0.11
C ALA A 103 -2.35 -13.81 1.52
N ASP A 104 -2.48 -14.78 2.42
CA ASP A 104 -1.84 -14.72 3.72
C ASP A 104 -0.31 -14.68 3.54
N LYS A 105 0.36 -13.92 4.41
CA LYS A 105 1.81 -13.75 4.39
C LYS A 105 2.57 -15.07 4.56
N ALA A 106 1.97 -16.01 5.28
CA ALA A 106 2.51 -17.36 5.51
C ALA A 106 2.04 -18.36 4.45
N SER A 107 1.18 -17.95 3.51
CA SER A 107 0.71 -18.84 2.44
C SER A 107 1.87 -19.26 1.52
N LYS A 108 1.79 -20.48 1.02
CA LYS A 108 2.82 -20.99 0.09
C LYS A 108 2.73 -20.25 -1.24
N ALA A 109 3.82 -19.59 -1.63
CA ALA A 109 3.89 -18.87 -2.91
C ALA A 109 3.50 -19.73 -4.13
N GLY A 110 3.76 -21.03 -4.08
CA GLY A 110 3.37 -21.98 -5.13
C GLY A 110 1.86 -22.12 -5.29
N VAL A 111 1.09 -22.03 -4.18
CA VAL A 111 -0.37 -22.07 -4.24
C VAL A 111 -0.91 -20.77 -4.85
N VAL A 112 -0.36 -19.64 -4.42
CA VAL A 112 -0.73 -18.32 -4.97
C VAL A 112 -0.48 -18.26 -6.47
N ALA A 113 0.67 -18.73 -6.94
CA ALA A 113 1.01 -18.77 -8.35
C ALA A 113 0.04 -19.64 -9.17
N LYS A 114 -0.34 -20.80 -8.63
CA LYS A 114 -1.32 -21.68 -9.30
C LYS A 114 -2.72 -21.06 -9.38
N VAL A 115 -3.17 -20.40 -8.30
CA VAL A 115 -4.45 -19.68 -8.29
C VAL A 115 -4.45 -18.57 -9.34
N MET A 116 -3.37 -17.79 -9.41
CA MET A 116 -3.22 -16.75 -10.43
C MET A 116 -3.29 -17.30 -11.85
N ASP A 117 -2.65 -18.43 -12.07
CA ASP A 117 -2.62 -19.07 -13.39
C ASP A 117 -4.02 -19.57 -13.79
N GLU A 118 -4.76 -20.21 -12.88
CA GLU A 118 -6.14 -20.63 -13.11
C GLU A 118 -7.09 -19.46 -13.38
N VAL A 119 -6.95 -18.36 -12.64
CA VAL A 119 -7.72 -17.12 -12.86
C VAL A 119 -7.41 -16.51 -14.22
N ARG A 120 -6.14 -16.51 -14.61
CA ARG A 120 -5.71 -16.03 -15.93
C ARG A 120 -6.24 -16.89 -17.07
N LEU A 121 -6.21 -18.21 -16.92
CA LEU A 121 -6.73 -19.16 -17.89
C LEU A 121 -8.25 -19.06 -18.05
N ALA A 122 -8.97 -18.60 -17.00
CA ALA A 122 -10.39 -18.32 -17.08
C ALA A 122 -10.75 -17.06 -17.90
N GLY A 123 -9.76 -16.33 -18.41
CA GLY A 123 -9.94 -15.16 -19.27
C GLY A 123 -9.99 -13.81 -18.56
N VAL A 124 -9.74 -13.78 -17.26
CA VAL A 124 -9.72 -12.52 -16.48
C VAL A 124 -8.52 -11.66 -16.88
N LYS A 125 -8.78 -10.44 -17.35
CA LYS A 125 -7.75 -9.51 -17.80
C LYS A 125 -7.10 -8.73 -16.66
N TYR A 126 -7.87 -8.43 -15.63
CA TYR A 126 -7.43 -7.60 -14.50
C TYR A 126 -7.43 -8.40 -13.22
N GLN A 127 -6.26 -8.68 -12.71
CA GLN A 127 -6.06 -9.34 -11.43
C GLN A 127 -5.06 -8.55 -10.60
N SER A 128 -5.34 -8.39 -9.31
CA SER A 128 -4.44 -7.75 -8.35
C SER A 128 -4.19 -8.68 -7.18
N ILE A 129 -3.01 -8.55 -6.58
CA ILE A 129 -2.64 -9.34 -5.39
C ILE A 129 -2.48 -8.37 -4.23
N ALA A 130 -3.13 -8.71 -3.13
CA ALA A 130 -2.92 -8.05 -1.86
C ALA A 130 -2.42 -9.07 -0.84
N ALA A 131 -1.42 -8.68 -0.05
CA ALA A 131 -0.99 -9.48 1.10
C ALA A 131 -1.75 -8.99 2.33
N ASP A 132 -2.51 -9.86 2.97
CA ASP A 132 -3.19 -9.54 4.22
C ASP A 132 -2.41 -10.15 5.40
N PRO A 133 -1.87 -9.33 6.31
CA PRO A 133 -1.23 -9.83 7.50
C PRO A 133 -2.21 -10.44 8.52
N ASN A 134 -3.52 -10.17 8.37
CA ASN A 134 -4.56 -10.56 9.31
C ASN A 134 -5.61 -11.52 8.74
N ALA A 135 -5.40 -12.10 7.57
CA ALA A 135 -6.36 -13.04 6.96
C ALA A 135 -6.67 -14.28 7.85
N ALA A 136 -5.84 -14.54 8.84
CA ALA A 136 -6.05 -15.62 9.84
C ALA A 136 -7.12 -15.32 10.89
N GLY A 137 -7.65 -14.09 10.96
CA GLY A 137 -8.54 -13.65 12.06
C GLY A 137 -10.00 -13.47 11.72
N ALA A 138 -10.45 -13.73 10.51
CA ALA A 138 -11.87 -13.64 10.13
C ALA A 138 -12.49 -15.02 10.01
N GLY A 139 -12.68 -15.65 11.18
CA GLY A 139 -13.47 -16.87 11.36
C GLY A 139 -14.73 -16.58 12.11
#